data_e523228276f7a5820546492509691a6c
#
_entry.id   e523228276f7a5820546492509691a6c
#
_cell.length_a   1.000
_cell.length_b   1.000
_cell.length_c   1.000
_cell.angle_alpha   90.00
_cell.angle_beta   90.00
_cell.angle_gamma   90.00
#
_symmetry.space_group_name_H-M   'P 1'
#
loop_
_entity.id
_entity.type
_entity.pdbx_description
1 polymer ?
#
loop_
_entity_poly.entity_id
_entity_poly.type
_entity_poly.pdbx_seq_one_letter_code
_entity_poly.pdbx_strand_id
1 'polypeptide(L)'
;MKKVSILIVVAMLATLALAACSGSGSGGGATMDVTMNEFSFSPNAWTVTAGQQVTINLKNAGTVTHDLTIMKTPISGSFTDADKANEVWASDMIPAGQSKTQTFTAPSTPGTYQVVCTESGHFEAGMTGTLTVK
;
A
#
# COMPACT_ATOMS: atom_id res chain seq x y z
N MET A 1 28.70 -25.57 75.21
CA MET A 1 29.34 -25.54 73.91
C MET A 1 28.42 -26.17 72.90
N LYS A 2 27.56 -25.37 72.28
CA LYS A 2 26.57 -25.88 71.33
C LYS A 2 26.86 -25.25 69.97
N LYS A 3 27.21 -26.15 69.05
CA LYS A 3 27.45 -25.77 67.63
C LYS A 3 26.12 -25.49 66.96
N VAL A 4 25.89 -24.26 66.53
CA VAL A 4 24.71 -23.87 65.76
C VAL A 4 25.10 -24.01 64.28
N SER A 5 24.57 -25.03 63.63
CA SER A 5 24.70 -25.21 62.17
C SER A 5 23.69 -24.30 61.50
N ILE A 6 24.20 -23.29 60.82
CA ILE A 6 23.35 -22.42 59.99
C ILE A 6 23.22 -23.13 58.63
N LEU A 7 22.02 -23.69 58.42
CA LEU A 7 21.58 -24.17 57.09
C LEU A 7 21.20 -22.95 56.27
N ILE A 8 22.04 -22.61 55.29
CA ILE A 8 21.72 -21.61 54.28
C ILE A 8 20.88 -22.31 53.25
N VAL A 9 19.57 -22.05 53.29
CA VAL A 9 18.65 -22.44 52.24
C VAL A 9 18.81 -21.40 51.14
N VAL A 10 19.54 -21.73 50.08
CA VAL A 10 19.59 -20.94 48.86
C VAL A 10 18.30 -21.21 48.08
N ALA A 11 17.31 -20.36 48.26
CA ALA A 11 16.14 -20.37 47.43
C ALA A 11 16.52 -19.77 46.08
N MET A 12 16.75 -20.64 45.09
CA MET A 12 16.84 -20.26 43.68
C MET A 12 15.44 -19.82 43.24
N LEU A 13 15.15 -18.52 43.24
CA LEU A 13 14.04 -17.99 42.50
C LEU A 13 14.40 -18.06 40.99
N ALA A 14 13.91 -19.09 40.35
CA ALA A 14 13.83 -19.12 38.88
C ALA A 14 12.81 -18.09 38.42
N THR A 15 13.23 -16.88 38.11
CA THR A 15 12.41 -15.90 37.41
C THR A 15 12.26 -16.37 35.97
N LEU A 16 11.12 -17.02 35.67
CA LEU A 16 10.66 -17.19 34.29
C LEU A 16 10.41 -15.80 33.73
N ALA A 17 11.37 -15.26 32.98
CA ALA A 17 11.13 -14.14 32.11
C ALA A 17 10.22 -14.63 30.98
N LEU A 18 8.90 -14.44 31.13
CA LEU A 18 8.00 -14.44 29.98
C LEU A 18 8.46 -13.29 29.08
N ALA A 19 9.23 -13.61 28.08
CA ALA A 19 9.41 -12.75 26.91
C ALA A 19 8.04 -12.63 26.25
N ALA A 20 7.23 -11.68 26.72
CA ALA A 20 6.11 -11.18 25.96
C ALA A 20 6.71 -10.57 24.69
N CYS A 21 6.73 -11.37 23.61
CA CYS A 21 6.79 -10.82 22.27
C CYS A 21 5.54 -9.98 22.10
N SER A 22 5.59 -8.75 22.60
CA SER A 22 4.73 -7.68 22.10
C SER A 22 5.10 -7.51 20.65
N GLY A 23 4.45 -8.29 19.78
CA GLY A 23 4.33 -7.95 18.39
C GLY A 23 3.66 -6.59 18.33
N SER A 24 4.43 -5.52 18.50
CA SER A 24 4.05 -4.21 18.04
C SER A 24 3.86 -4.38 16.54
N GLY A 25 2.65 -4.71 16.13
CA GLY A 25 2.18 -4.42 14.81
C GLY A 25 2.32 -2.92 14.64
N SER A 26 3.50 -2.47 14.26
CA SER A 26 3.68 -1.16 13.68
C SER A 26 2.71 -1.14 12.51
N GLY A 27 1.58 -0.47 12.70
CA GLY A 27 0.70 -0.06 11.62
C GLY A 27 1.43 0.95 10.73
N GLY A 28 2.63 0.60 10.28
CA GLY A 28 3.36 1.33 9.27
C GLY A 28 2.60 1.16 7.97
N GLY A 29 1.92 2.22 7.53
CA GLY A 29 1.28 2.23 6.23
C GLY A 29 2.32 1.93 5.16
N ALA A 30 1.92 1.19 4.11
CA ALA A 30 2.75 1.04 2.93
C ALA A 30 2.89 2.39 2.23
N THR A 31 4.03 2.58 1.56
CA THR A 31 4.25 3.74 0.70
C THR A 31 4.45 3.27 -0.73
N MET A 32 3.75 3.93 -1.66
CA MET A 32 3.87 3.75 -3.10
C MET A 32 4.35 5.05 -3.72
N ASP A 33 5.53 5.02 -4.35
CA ASP A 33 6.03 6.14 -5.13
C ASP A 33 5.75 5.85 -6.62
N VAL A 34 5.10 6.79 -7.31
CA VAL A 34 4.69 6.63 -8.69
C VAL A 34 5.05 7.86 -9.50
N THR A 35 5.86 7.67 -10.53
CA THR A 35 6.09 8.68 -11.55
C THR A 35 5.20 8.40 -12.76
N MET A 36 4.48 9.40 -13.21
CA MET A 36 3.57 9.35 -14.35
C MET A 36 4.19 10.12 -15.52
N ASN A 37 4.23 9.49 -16.67
CA ASN A 37 4.62 10.11 -17.95
C ASN A 37 3.58 9.76 -18.99
N GLU A 38 3.68 10.37 -20.18
CA GLU A 38 2.83 10.02 -21.29
C GLU A 38 3.03 8.54 -21.63
N PHE A 39 2.06 7.89 -21.40
CA PHE A 39 1.27 6.68 -21.33
C PHE A 39 1.95 5.60 -20.48
N SER A 40 2.57 6.00 -19.37
CA SER A 40 3.20 5.02 -18.47
C SER A 40 3.21 5.44 -17.00
N PHE A 41 3.13 4.42 -16.12
CA PHE A 41 3.47 4.51 -14.70
C PHE A 41 4.87 3.92 -14.46
N SER A 42 5.65 4.51 -13.57
CA SER A 42 6.96 4.00 -13.17
C SER A 42 7.10 4.03 -11.64
N PRO A 43 7.23 2.87 -10.96
CA PRO A 43 6.99 1.53 -11.47
C PRO A 43 5.53 1.35 -11.95
N ASN A 44 5.24 0.25 -12.66
CA ASN A 44 3.90 -0.09 -13.12
C ASN A 44 3.30 -1.32 -12.40
N ALA A 45 3.96 -1.80 -11.35
CA ALA A 45 3.47 -2.90 -10.54
C ALA A 45 3.80 -2.67 -9.07
N TRP A 46 2.82 -2.90 -8.20
CA TRP A 46 2.93 -2.70 -6.75
C TRP A 46 2.34 -3.88 -6.00
N THR A 47 2.81 -4.09 -4.77
CA THR A 47 2.24 -5.08 -3.86
C THR A 47 1.94 -4.43 -2.52
N VAL A 48 0.74 -4.66 -1.99
CA VAL A 48 0.28 -4.17 -0.69
C VAL A 48 -0.43 -5.27 0.08
N THR A 49 -0.62 -5.07 1.39
CA THR A 49 -1.41 -5.99 2.22
C THR A 49 -2.89 -5.61 2.20
N ALA A 50 -3.77 -6.61 2.17
CA ALA A 50 -5.22 -6.41 2.21
C ALA A 50 -5.66 -5.55 3.40
N GLY A 51 -6.49 -4.55 3.15
CA GLY A 51 -7.00 -3.61 4.15
C GLY A 51 -5.97 -2.64 4.73
N GLN A 52 -4.71 -2.67 4.27
CA GLN A 52 -3.66 -1.77 4.74
C GLN A 52 -3.91 -0.35 4.25
N GLN A 53 -3.64 0.64 5.12
CA GLN A 53 -3.55 2.03 4.68
C GLN A 53 -2.26 2.23 3.88
N VAL A 54 -2.38 2.83 2.72
CA VAL A 54 -1.29 3.10 1.77
C VAL A 54 -1.16 4.59 1.56
N THR A 55 0.05 5.11 1.73
CA THR A 55 0.42 6.46 1.30
C THR A 55 0.94 6.37 -0.13
N ILE A 56 0.37 7.14 -1.04
CA ILE A 56 0.80 7.18 -2.44
C ILE A 56 1.34 8.57 -2.78
N ASN A 57 2.58 8.60 -3.26
CA ASN A 57 3.26 9.80 -3.74
C ASN A 57 3.22 9.78 -5.27
N LEU A 58 2.41 10.64 -5.84
CA LEU A 58 2.21 10.78 -7.27
C LEU A 58 3.06 11.94 -7.79
N LYS A 59 3.90 11.70 -8.77
CA LYS A 59 4.67 12.72 -9.49
C LYS A 59 4.32 12.67 -10.96
N ASN A 60 3.73 13.73 -11.47
CA ASN A 60 3.54 13.88 -12.91
C ASN A 60 4.80 14.52 -13.54
N ALA A 61 5.60 13.70 -14.20
CA ALA A 61 6.80 14.13 -14.93
C ALA A 61 6.52 14.34 -16.43
N GLY A 62 5.27 14.18 -16.85
CA GLY A 62 4.81 14.39 -18.22
C GLY A 62 4.41 15.84 -18.50
N THR A 63 3.83 16.06 -19.65
CA THR A 63 3.44 17.38 -20.20
C THR A 63 1.92 17.60 -20.18
N VAL A 64 1.13 16.58 -19.87
CA VAL A 64 -0.33 16.62 -19.74
C VAL A 64 -0.76 16.14 -18.36
N THR A 65 -2.03 16.30 -18.04
CA THR A 65 -2.61 15.82 -16.78
C THR A 65 -2.68 14.31 -16.75
N HIS A 66 -2.43 13.72 -15.59
CA HIS A 66 -2.55 12.29 -15.33
C HIS A 66 -3.27 12.04 -14.00
N ASP A 67 -3.81 10.84 -13.85
CA ASP A 67 -4.30 10.29 -12.60
C ASP A 67 -3.90 8.81 -12.45
N LEU A 68 -4.22 8.25 -11.31
CA LEU A 68 -4.06 6.82 -11.03
C LEU A 68 -5.35 6.30 -10.42
N THR A 69 -6.01 5.41 -11.12
CA THR A 69 -7.28 4.80 -10.69
C THR A 69 -7.14 3.29 -10.58
N ILE A 70 -7.57 2.71 -9.46
CA ILE A 70 -7.56 1.27 -9.18
C ILE A 70 -8.95 0.73 -9.51
N MET A 71 -9.01 -0.27 -10.40
CA MET A 71 -10.26 -0.88 -10.88
C MET A 71 -10.58 -2.16 -10.12
N LYS A 72 -11.85 -2.36 -9.75
CA LYS A 72 -12.33 -3.57 -9.08
C LYS A 72 -12.27 -4.79 -9.99
N THR A 73 -12.66 -4.62 -11.24
CA THR A 73 -12.54 -5.62 -12.31
C THR A 73 -11.82 -5.01 -13.49
N PRO A 74 -10.99 -5.78 -14.22
CA PRO A 74 -10.30 -5.25 -15.38
C PRO A 74 -11.27 -4.71 -16.42
N ILE A 75 -10.93 -3.57 -16.98
CA ILE A 75 -11.61 -2.97 -18.13
C ILE A 75 -10.77 -3.18 -19.40
N SER A 76 -11.38 -3.04 -20.55
CA SER A 76 -10.75 -3.15 -21.86
C SER A 76 -11.34 -2.14 -22.82
N GLY A 77 -10.59 -1.80 -23.86
CA GLY A 77 -11.00 -0.77 -24.80
C GLY A 77 -10.75 0.62 -24.25
N SER A 78 -11.80 1.44 -24.14
CA SER A 78 -11.72 2.81 -23.64
C SER A 78 -12.25 2.91 -22.22
N PHE A 79 -11.66 3.79 -21.40
CA PHE A 79 -12.26 4.17 -20.12
C PHE A 79 -13.48 5.08 -20.40
N THR A 80 -14.59 4.78 -19.75
CA THR A 80 -15.86 5.49 -19.93
C THR A 80 -16.47 5.89 -18.58
N ASP A 81 -17.46 6.77 -18.60
CA ASP A 81 -18.17 7.13 -17.37
C ASP A 81 -18.87 5.95 -16.69
N ALA A 82 -19.22 4.91 -17.44
CA ALA A 82 -19.80 3.68 -16.89
C ALA A 82 -18.77 2.90 -16.02
N ASP A 83 -17.48 3.04 -16.31
CA ASP A 83 -16.41 2.35 -15.59
C ASP A 83 -16.15 2.97 -14.21
N LYS A 84 -16.60 4.20 -13.96
CA LYS A 84 -16.49 4.86 -12.66
C LYS A 84 -17.16 4.07 -11.53
N ALA A 85 -18.23 3.36 -11.81
CA ALA A 85 -18.86 2.46 -10.83
C ALA A 85 -17.99 1.24 -10.45
N ASN A 86 -16.95 0.99 -11.23
CA ASN A 86 -15.99 -0.10 -11.04
C ASN A 86 -14.67 0.36 -10.36
N GLU A 87 -14.56 1.62 -10.00
CA GLU A 87 -13.40 2.15 -9.29
C GLU A 87 -13.39 1.68 -7.83
N VAL A 88 -12.24 1.20 -7.36
CA VAL A 88 -11.97 0.97 -5.95
C VAL A 88 -11.50 2.26 -5.29
N TRP A 89 -10.63 2.96 -5.98
CA TRP A 89 -10.06 4.24 -5.57
C TRP A 89 -9.50 4.97 -6.78
N ALA A 90 -9.61 6.28 -6.78
CA ALA A 90 -9.04 7.16 -7.78
C ALA A 90 -8.28 8.31 -7.11
N SER A 91 -7.12 8.65 -7.64
CA SER A 91 -6.41 9.86 -7.25
C SER A 91 -7.11 11.10 -7.80
N ASP A 92 -6.72 12.26 -7.27
CA ASP A 92 -7.00 13.50 -7.98
C ASP A 92 -6.24 13.54 -9.32
N MET A 93 -6.74 14.36 -10.23
CA MET A 93 -6.03 14.71 -11.44
C MET A 93 -4.79 15.55 -11.09
N ILE A 94 -3.62 15.14 -11.54
CA ILE A 94 -2.34 15.77 -11.25
C ILE A 94 -1.85 16.52 -12.50
N PRO A 95 -1.84 17.84 -12.50
CA PRO A 95 -1.36 18.62 -13.63
C PRO A 95 0.12 18.35 -13.95
N ALA A 96 0.52 18.64 -15.19
CA ALA A 96 1.90 18.49 -15.66
C ALA A 96 2.91 19.12 -14.71
N GLY A 97 3.99 18.42 -14.37
CA GLY A 97 5.06 18.85 -13.49
C GLY A 97 4.71 18.93 -12.00
N GLN A 98 3.48 18.60 -11.60
CA GLN A 98 3.05 18.65 -10.20
C GLN A 98 3.24 17.30 -9.50
N SER A 99 3.26 17.35 -8.18
CA SER A 99 3.29 16.16 -7.32
C SER A 99 2.21 16.27 -6.26
N LYS A 100 1.65 15.15 -5.85
CA LYS A 100 0.66 15.07 -4.78
C LYS A 100 0.83 13.80 -3.95
N THR A 101 0.69 13.92 -2.65
CA THR A 101 0.62 12.79 -1.73
C THR A 101 -0.83 12.60 -1.32
N GLN A 102 -1.33 11.39 -1.43
CA GLN A 102 -2.67 10.98 -1.01
C GLN A 102 -2.61 9.67 -0.22
N THR A 103 -3.71 9.25 0.35
CA THR A 103 -3.82 7.97 1.06
C THR A 103 -5.04 7.22 0.55
N PHE A 104 -4.94 5.89 0.55
CA PHE A 104 -6.08 5.02 0.32
C PHE A 104 -5.97 3.76 1.21
N THR A 105 -7.09 3.08 1.39
CA THR A 105 -7.10 1.75 2.01
C THR A 105 -7.09 0.71 0.91
N ALA A 106 -6.09 -0.18 0.94
CA ALA A 106 -6.00 -1.28 0.00
C ALA A 106 -7.28 -2.15 0.06
N PRO A 107 -7.72 -2.72 -1.06
CA PRO A 107 -8.84 -3.66 -1.05
C PRO A 107 -8.68 -4.72 0.03
N SER A 108 -9.77 -5.09 0.69
CA SER A 108 -9.78 -6.14 1.70
C SER A 108 -9.71 -7.55 1.10
N THR A 109 -10.02 -7.68 -0.18
CA THR A 109 -9.97 -8.95 -0.91
C THR A 109 -8.61 -9.10 -1.60
N PRO A 110 -7.81 -10.13 -1.27
CA PRO A 110 -6.59 -10.43 -1.99
C PRO A 110 -6.86 -10.68 -3.48
N GLY A 111 -5.93 -10.26 -4.32
CA GLY A 111 -6.07 -10.41 -5.77
C GLY A 111 -5.23 -9.43 -6.56
N THR A 112 -5.42 -9.45 -7.87
CA THR A 112 -4.74 -8.55 -8.80
C THR A 112 -5.75 -7.52 -9.32
N TYR A 113 -5.43 -6.26 -9.15
CA TYR A 113 -6.26 -5.12 -9.52
C TYR A 113 -5.56 -4.36 -10.66
N GLN A 114 -6.33 -4.03 -11.69
CA GLN A 114 -5.83 -3.18 -12.77
C GLN A 114 -5.72 -1.74 -12.28
N VAL A 115 -4.66 -1.06 -12.69
CA VAL A 115 -4.45 0.36 -12.48
C VAL A 115 -4.45 1.04 -13.83
N VAL A 116 -5.18 2.16 -13.97
CA VAL A 116 -5.32 2.91 -15.22
C VAL A 116 -5.16 4.41 -14.98
N CYS A 117 -4.82 5.15 -16.03
CA CYS A 117 -5.03 6.58 -16.11
C CYS A 117 -6.37 6.81 -16.81
N THR A 118 -7.23 7.65 -16.24
CA THR A 118 -8.58 7.93 -16.78
C THR A 118 -8.61 9.14 -17.71
N GLU A 119 -7.49 9.86 -17.87
CA GLU A 119 -7.38 10.92 -18.86
C GLU A 119 -7.65 10.35 -20.26
N SER A 120 -8.45 11.09 -21.03
CA SER A 120 -8.94 10.61 -22.32
C SER A 120 -7.81 10.15 -23.25
N GLY A 121 -7.92 8.92 -23.76
CA GLY A 121 -6.94 8.30 -24.67
C GLY A 121 -5.71 7.70 -23.99
N HIS A 122 -5.50 7.93 -22.68
CA HIS A 122 -4.29 7.46 -22.01
C HIS A 122 -4.32 5.96 -21.74
N PHE A 123 -5.45 5.44 -21.26
CA PHE A 123 -5.63 4.01 -21.07
C PHE A 123 -5.48 3.25 -22.38
N GLU A 124 -6.12 3.74 -23.45
CA GLU A 124 -6.06 3.16 -24.79
C GLU A 124 -4.63 3.18 -25.36
N ALA A 125 -3.84 4.19 -24.97
CA ALA A 125 -2.43 4.27 -25.33
C ALA A 125 -1.52 3.36 -24.49
N GLY A 126 -2.08 2.61 -23.53
CA GLY A 126 -1.35 1.63 -22.73
C GLY A 126 -0.93 2.14 -21.35
N MET A 127 -1.45 3.28 -20.87
CA MET A 127 -1.15 3.80 -19.53
C MET A 127 -1.87 2.97 -18.46
N THR A 128 -1.27 1.83 -18.13
CA THR A 128 -1.82 0.84 -17.20
C THR A 128 -0.74 0.27 -16.28
N GLY A 129 -1.17 -0.27 -15.17
CA GLY A 129 -0.32 -0.94 -14.17
C GLY A 129 -1.10 -2.01 -13.43
N THR A 130 -0.46 -2.58 -12.42
CA THR A 130 -1.01 -3.69 -11.62
C THR A 130 -0.78 -3.48 -10.14
N LEU A 131 -1.83 -3.57 -9.34
CA LEU A 131 -1.75 -3.63 -7.88
C LEU A 131 -2.06 -5.07 -7.44
N THR A 132 -1.09 -5.72 -6.81
CA THR A 132 -1.28 -7.03 -6.16
C THR A 132 -1.58 -6.82 -4.69
N VAL A 133 -2.72 -7.31 -4.23
CA VAL A 133 -3.15 -7.31 -2.82
C VAL A 133 -2.96 -8.72 -2.25
N LYS A 134 -2.22 -8.84 -1.14
CA LYS A 134 -1.91 -10.10 -0.44
C LYS A 134 -2.52 -10.15 0.95
#